data_6fc5e89d2c19b73a05f6969c9daefa5f
#
_entry.id   6fc5e89d2c19b73a05f6969c9daefa5f
#
_cell.length_a   1.000
_cell.length_b   1.000
_cell.length_c   1.000
_cell.angle_alpha   90.00
_cell.angle_beta   90.00
_cell.angle_gamma   90.00
#
_symmetry.space_group_name_H-M   'P 1'
#
loop_
_entity.id
_entity.type
_entity.pdbx_description
1 polymer ?
#
loop_
_entity_poly.entity_id
_entity_poly.type
_entity_poly.pdbx_seq_one_letter_code
_entity_poly.pdbx_strand_id
1 'polypeptide(L)'
;LTIMLILWHIIYIKFTLPLKSKKALKNDKADRCGLTNGVLTEKEQIQMTKDLNHKILDCTIRDGGLVNNWDFSVKMVQDMYAGLSEAGVEYMEVGYKNSAKLLKGADAGPWRFLNEDFLKEVIKTKTDTKLSALVDIGRVDENDILPREQSHLDMIRVATYIKDVDKALELVNKFNSYGYETSINIMALSHVMENELTEAFEDIAKSPVDVVYVVDSYGSMDNRDVDYMVTKFQNLLPNKKLGLHMHNNMQLAFANTLVGASKGVEFLDASVFGMGRAAGNCPTELLVSYLKNPRYEIRPVLDLIERHLIPMREKVEWGYIIPYMVAGVLNEHPRAGMALRSSADKDKYVEFYDKLTSPEAMPTNHHSD
;
A
#
# COMPACT_ATOMS: atom_id res chain seq x y z
N LEU A 1 -6.58 12.96 -42.74
CA LEU A 1 -5.45 12.21 -43.36
C LEU A 1 -4.11 12.63 -42.77
N THR A 2 -3.89 13.90 -42.47
CA THR A 2 -2.62 14.48 -41.99
C THR A 2 -2.25 14.04 -40.59
N ILE A 3 -3.23 13.84 -39.69
CA ILE A 3 -3.01 13.40 -38.29
C ILE A 3 -2.62 11.91 -38.21
N MET A 4 -3.12 11.06 -39.08
CA MET A 4 -2.75 9.64 -39.15
C MET A 4 -1.31 9.42 -39.64
N LEU A 5 -0.81 10.28 -40.54
CA LEU A 5 0.58 10.19 -41.00
C LEU A 5 1.62 10.60 -39.94
N ILE A 6 1.26 11.53 -39.05
CA ILE A 6 2.14 11.95 -37.95
C ILE A 6 2.25 10.83 -36.89
N LEU A 7 1.16 10.14 -36.56
CA LEU A 7 1.14 9.00 -35.66
C LEU A 7 1.95 7.80 -36.21
N TRP A 8 1.88 7.56 -37.52
CA TRP A 8 2.63 6.48 -38.17
C TRP A 8 4.14 6.76 -38.20
N HIS A 9 4.53 8.02 -38.36
CA HIS A 9 5.95 8.43 -38.32
C HIS A 9 6.57 8.30 -36.93
N ILE A 10 5.80 8.59 -35.88
CA ILE A 10 6.26 8.44 -34.48
C ILE A 10 6.43 6.97 -34.10
N ILE A 11 5.60 6.08 -34.61
CA ILE A 11 5.68 4.63 -34.36
C ILE A 11 6.87 4.01 -35.14
N TYR A 12 7.12 4.45 -36.37
CA TYR A 12 8.18 3.90 -37.21
C TYR A 12 9.60 4.22 -36.69
N ILE A 13 9.80 5.39 -36.09
CA ILE A 13 11.11 5.80 -35.52
C ILE A 13 11.49 5.01 -34.26
N LYS A 14 10.51 4.44 -33.53
CA LYS A 14 10.77 3.66 -32.31
C LYS A 14 11.23 2.22 -32.57
N PHE A 15 11.08 1.67 -33.75
CA PHE A 15 11.37 0.25 -34.04
C PHE A 15 12.61 -0.01 -34.89
N THR A 16 13.35 0.99 -35.33
CA THR A 16 14.47 0.80 -36.29
C THR A 16 15.87 1.20 -35.81
N LEU A 17 16.07 1.39 -34.50
CA LEU A 17 17.43 1.67 -33.99
C LEU A 17 18.14 0.41 -33.46
N PRO A 18 19.40 0.14 -33.85
CA PRO A 18 20.15 -1.01 -33.40
C PRO A 18 20.58 -0.90 -31.94
N LEU A 19 20.56 -2.04 -31.21
CA LEU A 19 21.03 -2.17 -29.84
C LEU A 19 22.49 -1.70 -29.67
N LYS A 20 22.69 -0.60 -28.99
CA LYS A 20 24.00 -0.09 -28.58
C LYS A 20 24.53 -0.87 -27.38
N SER A 21 25.84 -1.09 -27.33
CA SER A 21 26.53 -1.87 -26.31
C SER A 21 26.42 -1.30 -24.90
N LYS A 22 26.48 -2.17 -23.87
CA LYS A 22 26.33 -1.84 -22.43
C LYS A 22 27.20 -0.68 -21.88
N LYS A 23 28.20 -0.25 -22.60
CA LYS A 23 29.07 0.87 -22.18
C LYS A 23 28.50 2.25 -22.50
N ALA A 24 27.55 2.36 -23.46
CA ALA A 24 26.85 3.59 -23.81
C ALA A 24 25.68 3.90 -22.86
N LEU A 25 25.17 2.88 -22.16
CA LEU A 25 23.99 3.01 -21.27
C LEU A 25 24.22 3.83 -19.99
N LYS A 26 25.46 4.07 -19.59
CA LYS A 26 25.74 4.87 -18.37
C LYS A 26 25.56 6.39 -18.57
N ASN A 27 25.71 6.88 -19.80
CA ASN A 27 25.52 8.31 -20.09
C ASN A 27 24.11 8.64 -20.57
N ASP A 28 23.30 7.65 -20.96
CA ASP A 28 21.93 7.82 -21.48
C ASP A 28 20.86 8.01 -20.39
N LYS A 29 21.21 7.84 -19.09
CA LYS A 29 20.25 8.05 -18.00
C LYS A 29 19.79 9.51 -17.83
N ALA A 30 20.66 10.46 -18.19
CA ALA A 30 20.32 11.88 -18.16
C ALA A 30 19.35 12.30 -19.28
N ASP A 31 19.47 11.67 -20.47
CA ASP A 31 18.66 12.04 -21.64
C ASP A 31 17.23 11.45 -21.62
N ARG A 32 16.98 10.37 -20.86
CA ARG A 32 15.62 9.79 -20.74
C ARG A 32 14.69 10.57 -19.84
N CYS A 33 15.23 11.46 -19.02
CA CYS A 33 14.44 12.30 -18.10
C CYS A 33 13.95 13.60 -18.78
N GLY A 34 14.10 13.76 -20.10
CA GLY A 34 13.63 14.96 -20.82
C GLY A 34 14.47 16.20 -20.52
N LEU A 35 15.68 16.05 -19.98
CA LEU A 35 16.64 17.13 -19.73
C LEU A 35 17.35 17.51 -21.05
N THR A 36 16.59 17.99 -22.03
CA THR A 36 17.16 18.80 -23.10
C THR A 36 17.46 20.17 -22.51
N ASN A 37 18.71 20.54 -22.31
CA ASN A 37 19.29 21.87 -22.03
C ASN A 37 18.37 23.05 -21.64
N GLY A 38 17.20 22.77 -21.06
CA GLY A 38 16.24 23.74 -20.55
C GLY A 38 16.34 23.82 -19.03
N VAL A 39 16.54 25.01 -18.52
CA VAL A 39 16.37 25.29 -17.09
C VAL A 39 14.92 24.93 -16.74
N LEU A 40 14.73 23.98 -15.81
CA LEU A 40 13.40 23.62 -15.29
C LEU A 40 12.69 24.91 -14.83
N THR A 41 11.40 25.03 -15.13
CA THR A 41 10.60 26.10 -14.57
C THR A 41 10.55 25.97 -13.05
N GLU A 42 10.34 27.08 -12.35
CA GLU A 42 10.21 27.09 -10.87
C GLU A 42 9.16 26.05 -10.40
N LYS A 43 8.06 25.91 -11.13
CA LYS A 43 7.01 24.91 -10.85
C LYS A 43 7.51 23.48 -10.98
N GLU A 44 8.30 23.17 -12.00
CA GLU A 44 8.90 21.85 -12.20
C GLU A 44 9.96 21.53 -11.15
N GLN A 45 10.76 22.53 -10.75
CA GLN A 45 11.72 22.39 -9.66
C GLN A 45 11.03 22.12 -8.31
N ILE A 46 9.95 22.85 -8.00
CA ILE A 46 9.14 22.63 -6.78
C ILE A 46 8.52 21.23 -6.81
N GLN A 47 7.95 20.81 -7.94
CA GLN A 47 7.36 19.48 -8.06
C GLN A 47 8.41 18.38 -7.89
N MET A 48 9.53 18.49 -8.58
CA MET A 48 10.64 17.53 -8.44
C MET A 48 11.15 17.45 -6.99
N THR A 49 11.27 18.58 -6.30
CA THR A 49 11.70 18.61 -4.90
C THR A 49 10.70 17.90 -3.99
N LYS A 50 9.38 18.06 -4.24
CA LYS A 50 8.34 17.34 -3.50
C LYS A 50 8.40 15.83 -3.78
N ASP A 51 8.53 15.44 -5.04
CA ASP A 51 8.57 14.01 -5.44
C ASP A 51 9.77 13.27 -4.83
N LEU A 52 10.89 13.97 -4.56
CA LEU A 52 12.07 13.40 -3.89
C LEU A 52 11.83 13.01 -2.42
N ASN A 53 10.84 13.60 -1.75
CA ASN A 53 10.55 13.36 -0.34
C ASN A 53 9.60 12.19 -0.11
N HIS A 54 8.88 11.73 -1.15
CA HIS A 54 7.97 10.61 -1.03
C HIS A 54 8.73 9.30 -0.90
N LYS A 55 8.15 8.39 -0.13
CA LYS A 55 8.61 7.02 0.07
C LYS A 55 7.48 6.08 -0.33
N ILE A 56 7.75 5.19 -1.25
CA ILE A 56 6.81 4.13 -1.61
C ILE A 56 7.01 2.98 -0.63
N LEU A 57 5.91 2.52 -0.03
CA LEU A 57 5.87 1.30 0.74
C LEU A 57 5.01 0.28 -0.03
N ASP A 58 5.66 -0.78 -0.53
CA ASP A 58 4.94 -1.86 -1.21
C ASP A 58 4.36 -2.84 -0.19
N CYS A 59 3.05 -3.03 -0.21
CA CYS A 59 2.32 -3.92 0.69
C CYS A 59 1.75 -5.16 -0.02
N THR A 60 2.29 -5.55 -1.18
CA THR A 60 1.81 -6.68 -1.99
C THR A 60 1.68 -7.97 -1.18
N ILE A 61 2.71 -8.32 -0.40
CA ILE A 61 2.71 -9.57 0.36
C ILE A 61 1.78 -9.50 1.57
N ARG A 62 1.74 -8.35 2.25
CA ARG A 62 0.87 -8.19 3.42
C ARG A 62 -0.60 -8.12 3.02
N ASP A 63 -0.99 -7.17 2.16
CA ASP A 63 -2.38 -6.91 1.81
C ASP A 63 -2.90 -7.89 0.74
N GLY A 64 -2.05 -8.24 -0.23
CA GLY A 64 -2.35 -9.29 -1.19
C GLY A 64 -2.54 -10.67 -0.56
N GLY A 65 -1.93 -10.91 0.59
CA GLY A 65 -2.16 -12.13 1.38
C GLY A 65 -3.61 -12.34 1.80
N LEU A 66 -4.41 -11.27 1.93
CA LEU A 66 -5.85 -11.36 2.19
C LEU A 66 -6.65 -11.98 1.02
N VAL A 67 -6.04 -12.12 -0.15
CA VAL A 67 -6.66 -12.69 -1.35
C VAL A 67 -6.29 -14.16 -1.54
N ASN A 68 -5.08 -14.58 -1.10
CA ASN A 68 -4.55 -15.93 -1.28
C ASN A 68 -4.16 -16.62 0.03
N ASN A 69 -4.66 -16.16 1.18
CA ASN A 69 -4.33 -16.67 2.51
C ASN A 69 -2.81 -16.63 2.83
N TRP A 70 -2.10 -15.63 2.34
CA TRP A 70 -0.63 -15.48 2.50
C TRP A 70 0.17 -16.67 1.97
N ASP A 71 -0.39 -17.40 1.00
CA ASP A 71 0.28 -18.50 0.30
C ASP A 71 1.14 -17.96 -0.86
N PHE A 72 2.25 -17.34 -0.51
CA PHE A 72 3.28 -16.92 -1.45
C PHE A 72 4.51 -17.82 -1.33
N SER A 73 5.08 -18.24 -2.45
CA SER A 73 6.33 -18.98 -2.42
C SER A 73 7.49 -18.12 -1.93
N VAL A 74 8.42 -18.73 -1.20
CA VAL A 74 9.66 -18.05 -0.73
C VAL A 74 10.39 -17.39 -1.91
N LYS A 75 10.48 -18.09 -3.06
CA LYS A 75 11.14 -17.56 -4.26
C LYS A 75 10.47 -16.28 -4.78
N MET A 76 9.13 -16.24 -4.81
CA MET A 76 8.40 -15.04 -5.22
C MET A 76 8.71 -13.86 -4.30
N VAL A 77 8.69 -14.06 -2.97
CA VAL A 77 8.96 -12.97 -2.03
C VAL A 77 10.40 -12.50 -2.10
N GLN A 78 11.35 -13.41 -2.32
CA GLN A 78 12.76 -13.04 -2.58
C GLN A 78 12.90 -12.21 -3.85
N ASP A 79 12.22 -12.61 -4.93
CA ASP A 79 12.24 -11.87 -6.20
C ASP A 79 11.55 -10.49 -6.03
N MET A 80 10.42 -10.43 -5.29
CA MET A 80 9.76 -9.16 -4.95
C MET A 80 10.70 -8.22 -4.21
N TYR A 81 11.39 -8.71 -3.18
CA TYR A 81 12.33 -7.90 -2.39
C TYR A 81 13.49 -7.37 -3.24
N ALA A 82 14.07 -8.22 -4.08
CA ALA A 82 15.15 -7.82 -4.98
C ALA A 82 14.68 -6.82 -6.05
N GLY A 83 13.55 -7.12 -6.71
CA GLY A 83 13.01 -6.28 -7.77
C GLY A 83 12.50 -4.93 -7.30
N LEU A 84 11.86 -4.86 -6.12
CA LEU A 84 11.45 -3.60 -5.50
C LEU A 84 12.67 -2.74 -5.14
N SER A 85 13.76 -3.36 -4.66
CA SER A 85 15.01 -2.65 -4.39
C SER A 85 15.65 -2.12 -5.67
N GLU A 86 15.68 -2.92 -6.74
CA GLU A 86 16.18 -2.48 -8.04
C GLU A 86 15.31 -1.35 -8.63
N ALA A 87 14.00 -1.40 -8.36
CA ALA A 87 13.06 -0.34 -8.72
C ALA A 87 13.20 0.94 -7.89
N GLY A 88 13.98 0.92 -6.81
CA GLY A 88 14.21 2.06 -5.92
C GLY A 88 13.13 2.26 -4.86
N VAL A 89 12.23 1.30 -4.66
CA VAL A 89 11.17 1.35 -3.64
C VAL A 89 11.79 1.30 -2.24
N GLU A 90 11.32 2.17 -1.35
CA GLU A 90 11.96 2.38 -0.04
C GLU A 90 11.60 1.31 0.98
N TYR A 91 10.36 0.79 0.95
CA TYR A 91 9.87 -0.17 1.93
C TYR A 91 9.09 -1.30 1.26
N MET A 92 9.24 -2.51 1.81
CA MET A 92 8.41 -3.67 1.50
C MET A 92 7.78 -4.21 2.77
N GLU A 93 6.46 -4.29 2.82
CA GLU A 93 5.71 -4.91 3.91
C GLU A 93 5.53 -6.39 3.63
N VAL A 94 6.34 -7.21 4.31
CA VAL A 94 6.49 -8.65 4.01
C VAL A 94 5.40 -9.53 4.61
N GLY A 95 4.47 -8.96 5.37
CA GLY A 95 3.35 -9.71 5.93
C GLY A 95 2.93 -9.21 7.31
N TYR A 96 2.30 -10.12 8.07
CA TYR A 96 1.89 -9.86 9.44
C TYR A 96 2.80 -10.54 10.45
N LYS A 97 3.08 -9.87 11.55
CA LYS A 97 3.72 -10.47 12.72
C LYS A 97 2.67 -10.91 13.74
N ASN A 98 1.62 -11.58 13.26
CA ASN A 98 0.60 -12.17 14.11
C ASN A 98 1.10 -13.48 14.75
N SER A 99 0.59 -13.81 15.91
CA SER A 99 0.94 -15.04 16.64
C SER A 99 0.03 -16.20 16.23
N ALA A 100 0.62 -17.27 15.73
CA ALA A 100 -0.10 -18.51 15.44
C ALA A 100 -0.71 -19.14 16.71
N LYS A 101 -0.14 -18.84 17.90
CA LYS A 101 -0.67 -19.30 19.19
C LYS A 101 -2.00 -18.61 19.54
N LEU A 102 -2.12 -17.31 19.18
CA LEU A 102 -3.32 -16.51 19.45
C LEU A 102 -4.39 -16.72 18.39
N LEU A 103 -4.00 -17.00 17.14
CA LEU A 103 -4.91 -17.26 16.01
C LEU A 103 -5.03 -18.76 15.72
N LYS A 104 -5.36 -19.55 16.74
CA LYS A 104 -5.48 -21.01 16.61
C LYS A 104 -6.47 -21.42 15.52
N GLY A 105 -6.03 -22.33 14.63
CA GLY A 105 -6.87 -22.86 13.55
C GLY A 105 -7.01 -21.94 12.33
N ALA A 106 -6.30 -20.83 12.28
CA ALA A 106 -6.24 -20.02 11.07
C ALA A 106 -5.44 -20.76 9.98
N ASP A 107 -6.13 -21.12 8.90
CA ASP A 107 -5.51 -21.68 7.69
C ASP A 107 -4.89 -20.55 6.87
N ALA A 108 -3.61 -20.27 7.12
CA ALA A 108 -2.88 -19.20 6.42
C ALA A 108 -1.40 -19.53 6.28
N GLY A 109 -0.82 -19.02 5.20
CA GLY A 109 0.60 -19.17 4.89
C GLY A 109 1.54 -18.44 5.87
N PRO A 110 2.85 -18.69 5.77
CA PRO A 110 3.83 -18.24 6.75
C PRO A 110 3.96 -16.71 6.83
N TRP A 111 3.59 -15.98 5.78
CA TRP A 111 3.66 -14.52 5.74
C TRP A 111 2.62 -13.83 6.63
N ARG A 112 1.65 -14.57 7.17
CA ARG A 112 0.75 -14.09 8.21
C ARG A 112 1.35 -14.23 9.60
N PHE A 113 2.31 -15.13 9.80
CA PHE A 113 2.88 -15.49 11.10
C PHE A 113 4.40 -15.33 11.09
N LEU A 114 4.86 -14.15 10.68
CA LEU A 114 6.28 -13.87 10.55
C LEU A 114 7.02 -14.10 11.87
N ASN A 115 8.11 -14.85 11.80
CA ASN A 115 9.09 -14.97 12.87
C ASN A 115 10.50 -14.74 12.35
N GLU A 116 11.46 -14.48 13.23
CA GLU A 116 12.80 -14.07 12.82
C GLU A 116 13.58 -15.20 12.15
N ASP A 117 13.38 -16.44 12.58
CA ASP A 117 14.05 -17.60 11.95
C ASP A 117 13.61 -17.76 10.50
N PHE A 118 12.30 -17.63 10.24
CA PHE A 118 11.75 -17.65 8.90
C PHE A 118 12.26 -16.47 8.05
N LEU A 119 12.24 -15.24 8.59
CA LEU A 119 12.78 -14.08 7.89
C LEU A 119 14.26 -14.24 7.56
N LYS A 120 15.07 -14.76 8.49
CA LYS A 120 16.50 -15.04 8.29
C LYS A 120 16.75 -16.10 7.23
N GLU A 121 15.89 -17.10 7.16
CA GLU A 121 15.98 -18.14 6.12
C GLU A 121 15.67 -17.58 4.72
N VAL A 122 14.67 -16.70 4.63
CA VAL A 122 14.18 -16.14 3.37
C VAL A 122 15.04 -14.97 2.89
N ILE A 123 15.35 -14.03 3.78
CA ILE A 123 16.08 -12.80 3.46
C ILE A 123 17.58 -13.00 3.70
N LYS A 124 18.23 -13.67 2.77
CA LYS A 124 19.67 -13.97 2.85
C LYS A 124 20.57 -12.78 2.57
N THR A 125 20.10 -11.82 1.80
CA THR A 125 20.87 -10.63 1.41
C THR A 125 20.00 -9.41 1.64
N LYS A 126 20.46 -8.49 2.50
CA LYS A 126 19.82 -7.17 2.65
C LYS A 126 20.04 -6.34 1.41
N THR A 127 19.01 -5.61 1.02
CA THR A 127 19.03 -4.61 -0.05
C THR A 127 18.85 -3.21 0.56
N ASP A 128 18.76 -2.19 -0.29
CA ASP A 128 18.46 -0.82 0.15
C ASP A 128 16.98 -0.64 0.55
N THR A 129 16.09 -1.56 0.16
CA THR A 129 14.69 -1.56 0.57
C THR A 129 14.57 -2.05 2.02
N LYS A 130 13.97 -1.23 2.86
CA LYS A 130 13.67 -1.56 4.26
C LYS A 130 12.50 -2.53 4.34
N LEU A 131 12.53 -3.42 5.34
CA LEU A 131 11.45 -4.36 5.59
C LEU A 131 10.53 -3.87 6.69
N SER A 132 9.23 -4.01 6.46
CA SER A 132 8.20 -3.76 7.47
C SER A 132 7.27 -4.94 7.65
N ALA A 133 6.59 -4.98 8.79
CA ALA A 133 5.50 -5.91 9.06
C ALA A 133 4.35 -5.20 9.78
N LEU A 134 3.12 -5.64 9.52
CA LEU A 134 1.94 -5.17 10.23
C LEU A 134 1.65 -6.06 11.45
N VAL A 135 1.15 -5.45 12.51
CA VAL A 135 0.59 -6.14 13.67
C VAL A 135 -0.84 -5.69 13.91
N ASP A 136 -1.70 -6.64 14.26
CA ASP A 136 -3.06 -6.38 14.71
C ASP A 136 -3.11 -6.41 16.24
N ILE A 137 -3.81 -5.46 16.84
CA ILE A 137 -4.03 -5.43 18.29
C ILE A 137 -4.71 -6.74 18.74
N GLY A 138 -4.19 -7.34 19.79
CA GLY A 138 -4.69 -8.61 20.33
C GLY A 138 -4.33 -9.86 19.53
N ARG A 139 -3.57 -9.73 18.43
CA ARG A 139 -3.12 -10.85 17.60
C ARG A 139 -1.59 -11.01 17.54
N VAL A 140 -0.85 -10.11 18.15
CA VAL A 140 0.61 -10.15 18.27
C VAL A 140 1.01 -10.69 19.65
N ASP A 141 1.95 -11.63 19.69
CA ASP A 141 2.64 -12.00 20.93
C ASP A 141 3.86 -11.08 21.06
N GLU A 142 3.78 -10.15 21.98
CA GLU A 142 4.83 -9.15 22.19
C GLU A 142 6.16 -9.75 22.63
N ASN A 143 6.16 -10.97 23.16
CA ASN A 143 7.39 -11.69 23.53
C ASN A 143 8.11 -12.28 22.31
N ASP A 144 7.42 -12.40 21.18
CA ASP A 144 8.03 -12.87 19.92
C ASP A 144 8.67 -11.71 19.12
N ILE A 145 8.64 -10.47 19.66
CA ILE A 145 9.28 -9.30 19.04
C ILE A 145 10.68 -9.11 19.63
N LEU A 146 11.70 -9.23 18.79
CA LEU A 146 13.08 -8.98 19.17
C LEU A 146 13.44 -7.49 19.04
N PRO A 147 14.49 -7.01 19.73
CA PRO A 147 15.08 -5.70 19.44
C PRO A 147 15.46 -5.57 17.95
N ARG A 148 15.34 -4.35 17.41
CA ARG A 148 15.58 -4.03 15.98
C ARG A 148 16.94 -4.56 15.47
N GLU A 149 17.98 -4.49 16.27
CA GLU A 149 19.32 -4.95 15.92
C GLU A 149 19.44 -6.46 15.71
N GLN A 150 18.47 -7.22 16.24
CA GLN A 150 18.39 -8.68 16.13
C GLN A 150 17.34 -9.13 15.12
N SER A 151 16.63 -8.18 14.48
CA SER A 151 15.57 -8.43 13.53
C SER A 151 15.97 -8.06 12.10
N HIS A 152 15.30 -8.69 11.12
CA HIS A 152 15.38 -8.29 9.72
C HIS A 152 14.44 -7.11 9.41
N LEU A 153 13.44 -6.85 10.25
CA LEU A 153 12.49 -5.76 10.09
C LEU A 153 13.13 -4.42 10.49
N ASP A 154 12.79 -3.38 9.76
CA ASP A 154 13.19 -2.00 10.03
C ASP A 154 12.05 -1.18 10.64
N MET A 155 10.80 -1.51 10.28
CA MET A 155 9.58 -0.83 10.72
C MET A 155 8.55 -1.84 11.19
N ILE A 156 7.83 -1.51 12.28
CA ILE A 156 6.63 -2.23 12.71
C ILE A 156 5.44 -1.28 12.63
N ARG A 157 4.40 -1.69 11.91
CA ARG A 157 3.18 -0.93 11.70
C ARG A 157 2.06 -1.50 12.56
N VAL A 158 1.33 -0.66 13.27
CA VAL A 158 0.23 -1.07 14.16
C VAL A 158 -1.10 -0.68 13.53
N ALA A 159 -1.90 -1.68 13.15
CA ALA A 159 -3.26 -1.46 12.67
C ALA A 159 -4.20 -1.31 13.87
N THR A 160 -5.01 -0.25 13.84
CA THR A 160 -5.95 0.04 14.93
C THR A 160 -7.22 0.70 14.43
N TYR A 161 -8.31 0.51 15.17
CA TYR A 161 -9.47 1.38 15.09
C TYR A 161 -9.30 2.55 16.07
N ILE A 162 -10.01 3.65 15.83
CA ILE A 162 -9.88 4.86 16.66
C ILE A 162 -10.13 4.57 18.15
N LYS A 163 -11.09 3.72 18.48
CA LYS A 163 -11.45 3.33 19.84
C LYS A 163 -10.37 2.53 20.59
N ASP A 164 -9.41 1.96 19.89
CA ASP A 164 -8.34 1.12 20.44
C ASP A 164 -6.96 1.80 20.33
N VAL A 165 -6.93 3.12 20.09
CA VAL A 165 -5.68 3.89 19.93
C VAL A 165 -4.77 3.77 21.17
N ASP A 166 -5.33 3.72 22.38
CA ASP A 166 -4.56 3.55 23.62
C ASP A 166 -3.69 2.28 23.56
N LYS A 167 -4.30 1.15 23.17
CA LYS A 167 -3.59 -0.13 23.03
C LYS A 167 -2.56 -0.09 21.90
N ALA A 168 -2.87 0.64 20.81
CA ALA A 168 -1.91 0.83 19.73
C ALA A 168 -0.70 1.62 20.21
N LEU A 169 -0.90 2.65 21.04
CA LEU A 169 0.17 3.46 21.59
C LEU A 169 1.05 2.67 22.58
N GLU A 170 0.48 1.76 23.35
CA GLU A 170 1.26 0.83 24.20
C GLU A 170 2.23 0.00 23.33
N LEU A 171 1.75 -0.59 22.23
CA LEU A 171 2.57 -1.35 21.28
C LEU A 171 3.63 -0.45 20.61
N VAL A 172 3.25 0.73 20.16
CA VAL A 172 4.17 1.70 19.56
C VAL A 172 5.30 2.07 20.52
N ASN A 173 4.96 2.40 21.77
CA ASN A 173 5.96 2.72 22.80
C ASN A 173 6.96 1.59 22.96
N LYS A 174 6.48 0.35 23.03
CA LYS A 174 7.34 -0.83 23.13
C LYS A 174 8.24 -1.00 21.93
N PHE A 175 7.69 -0.98 20.71
CA PHE A 175 8.46 -1.19 19.47
C PHE A 175 9.45 -0.06 19.22
N ASN A 176 9.07 1.18 19.53
CA ASN A 176 10.00 2.31 19.45
C ASN A 176 11.15 2.15 20.46
N SER A 177 10.88 1.69 21.71
CA SER A 177 11.93 1.40 22.70
C SER A 177 12.88 0.27 22.25
N TYR A 178 12.43 -0.60 21.35
CA TYR A 178 13.24 -1.65 20.73
C TYR A 178 14.02 -1.16 19.50
N GLY A 179 13.88 0.14 19.13
CA GLY A 179 14.61 0.78 18.05
C GLY A 179 13.97 0.67 16.66
N TYR A 180 12.73 0.20 16.56
CA TYR A 180 12.01 0.17 15.28
C TYR A 180 11.49 1.55 14.90
N GLU A 181 11.47 1.85 13.60
CA GLU A 181 10.57 2.85 13.05
C GLU A 181 9.12 2.34 13.23
N THR A 182 8.20 3.20 13.63
CA THR A 182 6.84 2.79 13.98
C THR A 182 5.78 3.57 13.24
N SER A 183 4.66 2.92 12.92
CA SER A 183 3.49 3.63 12.42
C SER A 183 2.20 3.19 13.11
N ILE A 184 1.22 4.10 13.11
CA ILE A 184 -0.18 3.80 13.42
C ILE A 184 -0.98 3.91 12.14
N ASN A 185 -1.72 2.85 11.80
CA ASN A 185 -2.61 2.76 10.67
C ASN A 185 -4.06 2.76 11.16
N ILE A 186 -4.71 3.94 11.11
CA ILE A 186 -6.08 4.11 11.64
C ILE A 186 -7.07 3.66 10.59
N MET A 187 -7.71 2.51 10.84
CA MET A 187 -8.67 1.88 9.93
C MET A 187 -10.07 2.50 10.04
N ALA A 188 -10.86 2.32 8.98
CA ALA A 188 -12.26 2.71 8.88
C ALA A 188 -12.52 4.21 9.19
N LEU A 189 -11.61 5.09 8.79
CA LEU A 189 -11.70 6.54 9.04
C LEU A 189 -12.99 7.17 8.50
N SER A 190 -13.58 6.61 7.44
CA SER A 190 -14.86 7.08 6.89
C SER A 190 -16.06 6.93 7.84
N HIS A 191 -15.92 6.19 8.95
CA HIS A 191 -16.93 5.97 9.97
C HIS A 191 -16.60 6.60 11.32
N VAL A 192 -15.48 7.32 11.43
CA VAL A 192 -15.04 7.92 12.71
C VAL A 192 -15.70 9.28 12.92
N MET A 193 -16.21 9.51 14.12
CA MET A 193 -16.74 10.83 14.48
C MET A 193 -15.60 11.82 14.77
N GLU A 194 -15.88 13.10 14.51
CA GLU A 194 -14.89 14.18 14.58
C GLU A 194 -14.26 14.35 15.97
N ASN A 195 -15.05 14.24 17.02
CA ASN A 195 -14.60 14.32 18.40
C ASN A 195 -13.68 13.15 18.79
N GLU A 196 -14.04 11.92 18.41
CA GLU A 196 -13.22 10.74 18.68
C GLU A 196 -11.83 10.86 18.03
N LEU A 197 -11.79 11.37 16.79
CA LEU A 197 -10.54 11.58 16.08
C LEU A 197 -9.67 12.65 16.78
N THR A 198 -10.30 13.73 17.27
CA THR A 198 -9.57 14.81 17.94
C THR A 198 -8.95 14.34 19.27
N GLU A 199 -9.71 13.62 20.09
CA GLU A 199 -9.24 13.04 21.35
C GLU A 199 -8.06 12.08 21.13
N ALA A 200 -8.21 11.13 20.20
CA ALA A 200 -7.14 10.19 19.88
C ALA A 200 -5.85 10.89 19.38
N PHE A 201 -5.98 11.99 18.64
CA PHE A 201 -4.83 12.71 18.10
C PHE A 201 -4.06 13.49 19.17
N GLU A 202 -4.67 13.87 20.27
CA GLU A 202 -3.94 14.47 21.40
C GLU A 202 -2.91 13.48 21.97
N ASP A 203 -3.25 12.21 22.07
CA ASP A 203 -2.36 11.17 22.60
C ASP A 203 -1.34 10.70 21.55
N ILE A 204 -1.76 10.55 20.29
CA ILE A 204 -0.85 10.28 19.18
C ILE A 204 0.22 11.37 19.05
N ALA A 205 -0.15 12.64 19.18
CA ALA A 205 0.80 13.76 19.09
C ALA A 205 1.91 13.69 20.14
N LYS A 206 1.59 13.22 21.36
CA LYS A 206 2.53 13.06 22.49
C LYS A 206 3.38 11.78 22.39
N SER A 207 2.95 10.80 21.60
CA SER A 207 3.59 9.49 21.48
C SER A 207 4.89 9.53 20.67
N PRO A 208 5.76 8.51 20.74
CA PRO A 208 6.97 8.42 19.91
C PRO A 208 6.71 7.91 18.48
N VAL A 209 5.45 7.70 18.06
CA VAL A 209 5.15 7.19 16.72
C VAL A 209 5.77 8.06 15.63
N ASP A 210 6.39 7.45 14.65
CA ASP A 210 7.06 8.16 13.55
C ASP A 210 6.09 8.56 12.44
N VAL A 211 5.15 7.67 12.08
CA VAL A 211 4.25 7.84 10.93
C VAL A 211 2.81 7.56 11.31
N VAL A 212 1.88 8.43 10.92
CA VAL A 212 0.44 8.22 11.12
C VAL A 212 -0.25 8.12 9.75
N TYR A 213 -0.98 7.03 9.54
CA TYR A 213 -1.59 6.71 8.25
C TYR A 213 -3.06 7.09 8.19
N VAL A 214 -3.44 7.77 7.11
CA VAL A 214 -4.83 7.85 6.63
C VAL A 214 -5.11 6.58 5.83
N VAL A 215 -6.07 5.77 6.30
CA VAL A 215 -6.41 4.49 5.67
C VAL A 215 -7.83 4.52 5.13
N ASP A 216 -7.99 4.45 3.82
CA ASP A 216 -9.29 4.24 3.16
C ASP A 216 -9.62 2.74 3.13
N SER A 217 -10.03 2.20 4.27
CA SER A 217 -10.28 0.76 4.45
C SER A 217 -11.36 0.19 3.54
N TYR A 218 -12.30 1.03 3.11
CA TYR A 218 -13.46 0.60 2.32
C TYR A 218 -13.36 1.01 0.84
N GLY A 219 -12.32 1.74 0.48
CA GLY A 219 -12.15 2.28 -0.86
C GLY A 219 -13.29 3.22 -1.25
N SER A 220 -13.83 3.95 -0.25
CA SER A 220 -15.01 4.81 -0.34
C SER A 220 -14.67 6.30 -0.42
N MET A 221 -13.44 6.69 -0.13
CA MET A 221 -13.04 8.09 -0.14
C MET A 221 -12.87 8.61 -1.57
N ASP A 222 -13.40 9.81 -1.81
CA ASP A 222 -13.08 10.57 -3.02
C ASP A 222 -11.90 11.55 -2.76
N ASN A 223 -11.51 12.30 -3.78
CA ASN A 223 -10.41 13.24 -3.70
C ASN A 223 -10.64 14.38 -2.67
N ARG A 224 -11.89 14.74 -2.40
CA ARG A 224 -12.25 15.77 -1.41
C ARG A 224 -12.12 15.25 0.00
N ASP A 225 -12.50 13.99 0.22
CA ASP A 225 -12.35 13.32 1.49
C ASP A 225 -10.87 13.18 1.87
N VAL A 226 -10.04 12.76 0.90
CA VAL A 226 -8.59 12.64 1.11
C VAL A 226 -7.96 14.02 1.36
N ASP A 227 -8.34 15.04 0.59
CA ASP A 227 -7.86 16.41 0.80
C ASP A 227 -8.19 16.92 2.20
N TYR A 228 -9.42 16.70 2.66
CA TYR A 228 -9.89 17.07 3.99
C TYR A 228 -9.13 16.31 5.08
N MET A 229 -9.05 14.98 4.98
CA MET A 229 -8.40 14.16 5.99
C MET A 229 -6.90 14.46 6.10
N VAL A 230 -6.19 14.57 4.98
CA VAL A 230 -4.77 14.92 5.00
C VAL A 230 -4.55 16.28 5.65
N THR A 231 -5.36 17.28 5.29
CA THR A 231 -5.26 18.62 5.89
C THR A 231 -5.50 18.56 7.41
N LYS A 232 -6.48 17.80 7.85
CA LYS A 232 -6.81 17.63 9.27
C LYS A 232 -5.66 16.96 10.04
N PHE A 233 -5.11 15.86 9.50
CA PHE A 233 -3.96 15.17 10.09
C PHE A 233 -2.74 16.11 10.19
N GLN A 234 -2.45 16.87 9.13
CA GLN A 234 -1.34 17.86 9.15
C GLN A 234 -1.52 18.92 10.22
N ASN A 235 -2.75 19.41 10.42
CA ASN A 235 -3.03 20.44 11.42
C ASN A 235 -2.96 19.91 12.86
N LEU A 236 -3.43 18.70 13.11
CA LEU A 236 -3.46 18.10 14.44
C LEU A 236 -2.15 17.41 14.82
N LEU A 237 -1.37 16.97 13.83
CA LEU A 237 -0.12 16.21 14.00
C LEU A 237 1.06 16.86 13.26
N PRO A 238 1.37 18.15 13.50
CA PRO A 238 2.35 18.90 12.71
C PRO A 238 3.79 18.36 12.80
N ASN A 239 4.09 17.56 13.81
CA ASN A 239 5.41 16.97 14.05
C ASN A 239 5.49 15.48 13.69
N LYS A 240 4.44 14.91 13.07
CA LYS A 240 4.42 13.52 12.62
C LYS A 240 4.51 13.44 11.11
N LYS A 241 5.19 12.41 10.62
CA LYS A 241 5.12 12.04 9.21
C LYS A 241 3.75 11.45 8.91
N LEU A 242 3.24 11.70 7.71
CA LEU A 242 1.98 11.13 7.28
C LEU A 242 2.19 10.04 6.23
N GLY A 243 1.29 9.07 6.24
CA GLY A 243 1.18 8.02 5.23
C GLY A 243 -0.23 7.90 4.68
N LEU A 244 -0.35 7.34 3.47
CA LEU A 244 -1.63 7.01 2.84
C LEU A 244 -1.67 5.54 2.48
N HIS A 245 -2.80 4.89 2.78
CA HIS A 245 -3.13 3.55 2.33
C HIS A 245 -4.54 3.55 1.72
N MET A 246 -4.61 3.50 0.38
CA MET A 246 -5.85 3.71 -0.37
C MET A 246 -6.28 2.43 -1.08
N HIS A 247 -7.49 1.91 -0.72
CA HIS A 247 -8.14 0.81 -1.45
C HIS A 247 -8.83 1.31 -2.73
N ASN A 248 -9.00 0.42 -3.70
CA ASN A 248 -9.35 0.75 -5.08
C ASN A 248 -10.80 0.42 -5.47
N ASN A 249 -11.72 0.34 -4.50
CA ASN A 249 -13.10 -0.09 -4.76
C ASN A 249 -13.83 0.79 -5.78
N MET A 250 -13.63 2.10 -5.72
CA MET A 250 -14.15 3.06 -6.70
C MET A 250 -13.14 3.41 -7.82
N GLN A 251 -12.04 2.67 -7.94
CA GLN A 251 -10.94 2.91 -8.88
C GLN A 251 -10.25 4.28 -8.69
N LEU A 252 -10.27 4.82 -7.47
CA LEU A 252 -9.70 6.13 -7.16
C LEU A 252 -8.37 6.04 -6.37
N ALA A 253 -7.90 4.85 -6.00
CA ALA A 253 -6.74 4.70 -5.13
C ALA A 253 -5.50 5.46 -5.62
N PHE A 254 -5.16 5.36 -6.90
CA PHE A 254 -4.03 6.11 -7.47
C PHE A 254 -4.26 7.62 -7.46
N ALA A 255 -5.44 8.08 -7.91
CA ALA A 255 -5.77 9.51 -7.91
C ALA A 255 -5.76 10.10 -6.50
N ASN A 256 -6.33 9.39 -5.53
CA ASN A 256 -6.35 9.76 -4.12
C ASN A 256 -4.94 9.82 -3.52
N THR A 257 -4.09 8.84 -3.86
CA THR A 257 -2.68 8.85 -3.43
C THR A 257 -1.94 10.07 -3.96
N LEU A 258 -2.21 10.49 -5.21
CA LEU A 258 -1.62 11.71 -5.79
C LEU A 258 -2.14 13.00 -5.12
N VAL A 259 -3.40 13.03 -4.66
CA VAL A 259 -3.89 14.16 -3.83
C VAL A 259 -3.04 14.31 -2.59
N GLY A 260 -2.83 13.23 -1.83
CA GLY A 260 -1.98 13.29 -0.65
C GLY A 260 -0.52 13.62 -0.95
N ALA A 261 0.05 13.04 -2.00
CA ALA A 261 1.40 13.39 -2.45
C ALA A 261 1.53 14.89 -2.74
N SER A 262 0.56 15.48 -3.45
CA SER A 262 0.56 16.93 -3.73
C SER A 262 0.52 17.80 -2.47
N LYS A 263 0.00 17.27 -1.37
CA LYS A 263 -0.04 17.91 -0.03
C LYS A 263 1.20 17.62 0.81
N GLY A 264 2.15 16.82 0.29
CA GLY A 264 3.41 16.53 0.98
C GLY A 264 3.35 15.35 1.95
N VAL A 265 2.38 14.45 1.79
CA VAL A 265 2.37 13.17 2.52
C VAL A 265 3.63 12.38 2.15
N GLU A 266 4.39 11.91 3.16
CA GLU A 266 5.69 11.32 2.93
C GLU A 266 5.62 9.84 2.53
N PHE A 267 4.72 9.04 3.10
CA PHE A 267 4.61 7.61 2.85
C PHE A 267 3.39 7.29 1.98
N LEU A 268 3.62 6.60 0.88
CA LEU A 268 2.60 6.23 -0.10
C LEU A 268 2.58 4.71 -0.22
N ASP A 269 1.55 4.08 0.37
CA ASP A 269 1.38 2.64 0.25
C ASP A 269 0.89 2.28 -1.16
N ALA A 270 1.45 1.23 -1.70
CA ALA A 270 1.08 0.67 -2.99
C ALA A 270 1.24 -0.84 -3.01
N SER A 271 0.77 -1.50 -4.06
CA SER A 271 1.02 -2.92 -4.29
C SER A 271 1.28 -3.20 -5.76
N VAL A 272 2.18 -4.14 -6.06
CA VAL A 272 2.48 -4.53 -7.45
C VAL A 272 1.23 -5.10 -8.09
N PHE A 273 0.89 -4.58 -9.29
CA PHE A 273 -0.31 -4.93 -10.04
C PHE A 273 -1.62 -4.68 -9.26
N GLY A 274 -1.58 -3.74 -8.31
CA GLY A 274 -2.69 -3.40 -7.43
C GLY A 274 -3.19 -4.56 -6.57
N MET A 275 -2.38 -5.61 -6.34
CA MET A 275 -2.80 -6.79 -5.58
C MET A 275 -3.11 -6.43 -4.13
N GLY A 276 -4.31 -6.75 -3.66
CA GLY A 276 -4.74 -6.47 -2.30
C GLY A 276 -6.17 -6.91 -2.04
N ARG A 277 -6.63 -6.74 -0.82
CA ARG A 277 -7.99 -7.08 -0.41
C ARG A 277 -9.02 -6.45 -1.34
N ALA A 278 -10.07 -7.20 -1.68
CA ALA A 278 -11.20 -6.76 -2.51
C ALA A 278 -10.75 -6.21 -3.87
N ALA A 279 -10.97 -4.92 -4.12
CA ALA A 279 -10.57 -4.27 -5.37
C ALA A 279 -9.06 -3.92 -5.44
N GLY A 280 -8.30 -4.27 -4.40
CA GLY A 280 -6.87 -4.00 -4.33
C GLY A 280 -6.53 -2.58 -3.88
N ASN A 281 -5.31 -2.16 -4.16
CA ASN A 281 -4.70 -0.92 -3.68
C ASN A 281 -4.23 -0.03 -4.84
N CYS A 282 -3.61 1.10 -4.49
CA CYS A 282 -2.83 1.91 -5.43
C CYS A 282 -1.74 1.06 -6.09
N PRO A 283 -1.64 0.98 -7.43
CA PRO A 283 -0.62 0.17 -8.08
C PRO A 283 0.80 0.76 -7.96
N THR A 284 1.76 -0.06 -7.53
CA THR A 284 3.18 0.32 -7.38
C THR A 284 3.78 0.81 -8.70
N GLU A 285 3.49 0.12 -9.81
CA GLU A 285 3.96 0.48 -11.14
C GLU A 285 3.51 1.88 -11.57
N LEU A 286 2.33 2.33 -11.14
CA LEU A 286 1.86 3.68 -11.43
C LEU A 286 2.62 4.73 -10.64
N LEU A 287 2.86 4.52 -9.33
CA LEU A 287 3.62 5.46 -8.51
C LEU A 287 5.08 5.58 -8.97
N VAL A 288 5.75 4.45 -9.19
CA VAL A 288 7.14 4.39 -9.68
C VAL A 288 7.29 5.10 -11.03
N SER A 289 6.25 5.04 -11.89
CA SER A 289 6.26 5.71 -13.20
C SER A 289 5.91 7.20 -13.13
N TYR A 290 5.02 7.58 -12.22
CA TYR A 290 4.47 8.93 -12.15
C TYR A 290 5.36 9.88 -11.38
N LEU A 291 5.89 9.47 -10.22
CA LEU A 291 6.74 10.29 -9.38
C LEU A 291 8.07 10.58 -10.09
N LYS A 292 8.46 11.87 -10.13
CA LYS A 292 9.67 12.32 -10.83
C LYS A 292 10.94 12.16 -9.97
N ASN A 293 11.03 11.06 -9.26
CA ASN A 293 12.20 10.71 -8.47
C ASN A 293 13.17 9.88 -9.32
N PRO A 294 14.42 10.34 -9.54
CA PRO A 294 15.41 9.67 -10.41
C PRO A 294 15.82 8.27 -9.92
N ARG A 295 15.51 7.92 -8.66
CA ARG A 295 15.79 6.59 -8.12
C ARG A 295 14.82 5.52 -8.62
N TYR A 296 13.62 5.92 -9.08
CA TYR A 296 12.60 4.98 -9.47
C TYR A 296 12.81 4.45 -10.89
N GLU A 297 12.72 3.13 -11.03
CA GLU A 297 12.84 2.42 -12.31
C GLU A 297 11.70 1.40 -12.42
N ILE A 298 10.84 1.57 -13.42
CA ILE A 298 9.65 0.71 -13.60
C ILE A 298 10.00 -0.70 -14.07
N ARG A 299 11.07 -0.89 -14.84
CA ARG A 299 11.37 -2.15 -15.51
C ARG A 299 11.41 -3.36 -14.56
N PRO A 300 12.05 -3.30 -13.36
CA PRO A 300 12.02 -4.40 -12.41
C PRO A 300 10.59 -4.75 -11.94
N VAL A 301 9.73 -3.73 -11.76
CA VAL A 301 8.32 -3.97 -11.36
C VAL A 301 7.55 -4.70 -12.46
N LEU A 302 7.76 -4.33 -13.73
CA LEU A 302 7.14 -5.02 -14.87
C LEU A 302 7.59 -6.48 -14.96
N ASP A 303 8.87 -6.77 -14.72
CA ASP A 303 9.41 -8.13 -14.67
C ASP A 303 8.77 -8.96 -13.54
N LEU A 304 8.53 -8.38 -12.37
CA LEU A 304 7.80 -9.02 -11.28
C LEU A 304 6.36 -9.34 -11.67
N ILE A 305 5.68 -8.43 -12.36
CA ILE A 305 4.31 -8.63 -12.84
C ILE A 305 4.28 -9.79 -13.82
N GLU A 306 5.15 -9.80 -14.82
CA GLU A 306 5.19 -10.85 -15.83
C GLU A 306 5.46 -12.24 -15.23
N ARG A 307 6.46 -12.34 -14.34
CA ARG A 307 6.90 -13.64 -13.80
C ARG A 307 6.00 -14.19 -12.71
N HIS A 308 5.38 -13.34 -11.90
CA HIS A 308 4.70 -13.78 -10.69
C HIS A 308 3.21 -13.41 -10.65
N LEU A 309 2.85 -12.17 -10.96
CA LEU A 309 1.49 -11.69 -10.73
C LEU A 309 0.52 -12.12 -11.85
N ILE A 310 0.94 -12.13 -13.11
CA ILE A 310 0.12 -12.61 -14.22
C ILE A 310 -0.24 -14.10 -14.04
N PRO A 311 0.72 -15.04 -13.80
CA PRO A 311 0.37 -16.43 -13.56
C PRO A 311 -0.46 -16.65 -12.29
N MET A 312 -0.29 -15.82 -11.27
CA MET A 312 -1.10 -15.89 -10.05
C MET A 312 -2.54 -15.44 -10.31
N ARG A 313 -2.75 -14.40 -11.12
CA ARG A 313 -4.08 -13.88 -11.44
C ARG A 313 -4.96 -14.88 -12.21
N GLU A 314 -4.38 -15.87 -12.85
CA GLU A 314 -5.13 -16.98 -13.46
C GLU A 314 -5.82 -17.87 -12.40
N LYS A 315 -5.30 -17.88 -11.16
CA LYS A 315 -5.77 -18.74 -10.06
C LYS A 315 -6.49 -17.97 -8.97
N VAL A 316 -6.07 -16.74 -8.75
CA VAL A 316 -6.56 -15.87 -7.68
C VAL A 316 -6.98 -14.55 -8.29
N GLU A 317 -8.21 -14.15 -8.03
CA GLU A 317 -8.76 -12.93 -8.58
C GLU A 317 -8.70 -11.79 -7.57
N TRP A 318 -8.24 -10.62 -7.99
CA TRP A 318 -8.35 -9.33 -7.29
C TRP A 318 -8.61 -8.22 -8.30
N GLY A 319 -8.93 -7.04 -7.80
CA GLY A 319 -9.20 -5.87 -8.64
C GLY A 319 -10.68 -5.56 -8.72
N TYR A 320 -11.04 -4.66 -9.62
CA TYR A 320 -12.39 -4.13 -9.76
C TYR A 320 -13.40 -5.19 -10.18
N ILE A 321 -14.46 -5.34 -9.35
CA ILE A 321 -15.70 -6.03 -9.69
C ILE A 321 -16.90 -5.25 -9.12
N ILE A 322 -18.08 -5.47 -9.69
CA ILE A 322 -19.30 -4.75 -9.27
C ILE A 322 -19.60 -4.84 -7.77
N PRO A 323 -19.51 -6.01 -7.09
CA PRO A 323 -19.76 -6.08 -5.65
C PRO A 323 -18.84 -5.18 -4.80
N TYR A 324 -17.58 -5.03 -5.21
CA TYR A 324 -16.64 -4.15 -4.49
C TYR A 324 -16.94 -2.68 -4.75
N MET A 325 -17.33 -2.33 -5.98
CA MET A 325 -17.77 -0.98 -6.32
C MET A 325 -19.00 -0.60 -5.50
N VAL A 326 -20.01 -1.49 -5.42
CA VAL A 326 -21.22 -1.26 -4.62
C VAL A 326 -20.87 -1.04 -3.15
N ALA A 327 -20.01 -1.89 -2.56
CA ALA A 327 -19.55 -1.71 -1.19
C ALA A 327 -18.83 -0.36 -0.98
N GLY A 328 -17.94 0.04 -1.90
CA GLY A 328 -17.24 1.33 -1.84
C GLY A 328 -18.19 2.52 -1.91
N VAL A 329 -19.12 2.53 -2.87
CA VAL A 329 -20.10 3.62 -3.04
C VAL A 329 -21.02 3.76 -1.82
N LEU A 330 -21.41 2.65 -1.19
CA LEU A 330 -22.24 2.64 0.01
C LEU A 330 -21.42 2.85 1.29
N ASN A 331 -20.11 3.01 1.21
CA ASN A 331 -19.20 3.08 2.36
C ASN A 331 -19.33 1.88 3.30
N GLU A 332 -19.48 0.68 2.74
CA GLU A 332 -19.65 -0.56 3.44
C GLU A 332 -18.38 -1.42 3.42
N HIS A 333 -18.22 -2.23 4.46
CA HIS A 333 -17.06 -3.14 4.54
C HIS A 333 -17.07 -4.12 3.35
N PRO A 334 -15.94 -4.29 2.62
CA PRO A 334 -15.89 -5.12 1.41
C PRO A 334 -16.17 -6.61 1.64
N ARG A 335 -16.27 -7.06 2.90
CA ARG A 335 -16.57 -8.45 3.29
C ARG A 335 -17.88 -8.96 2.66
N ALA A 336 -18.91 -8.13 2.56
CA ALA A 336 -20.16 -8.51 1.92
C ALA A 336 -19.95 -8.81 0.42
N GLY A 337 -19.18 -7.98 -0.28
CA GLY A 337 -18.79 -8.19 -1.68
C GLY A 337 -17.91 -9.44 -1.87
N MET A 338 -16.97 -9.69 -0.94
CA MET A 338 -16.15 -10.90 -0.95
C MET A 338 -16.99 -12.18 -0.76
N ALA A 339 -17.96 -12.13 0.15
CA ALA A 339 -18.90 -13.24 0.39
C ALA A 339 -19.77 -13.51 -0.84
N LEU A 340 -20.33 -12.46 -1.47
CA LEU A 340 -21.11 -12.61 -2.70
C LEU A 340 -20.28 -13.26 -3.80
N ARG A 341 -19.09 -12.78 -4.04
CA ARG A 341 -18.18 -13.29 -5.07
C ARG A 341 -17.91 -14.79 -4.91
N SER A 342 -17.80 -15.28 -3.68
CA SER A 342 -17.53 -16.69 -3.36
C SER A 342 -18.80 -17.56 -3.33
N SER A 343 -19.98 -16.98 -3.61
CA SER A 343 -21.27 -17.67 -3.56
C SER A 343 -21.75 -18.13 -4.95
N ALA A 344 -22.81 -18.94 -4.96
CA ALA A 344 -23.51 -19.31 -6.19
C ALA A 344 -24.24 -18.12 -6.84
N ASP A 345 -24.51 -17.06 -6.06
CA ASP A 345 -25.24 -15.86 -6.47
C ASP A 345 -24.30 -14.71 -6.91
N LYS A 346 -23.05 -15.03 -7.21
CA LYS A 346 -21.97 -14.05 -7.49
C LYS A 346 -22.29 -12.99 -8.54
N ASP A 347 -23.23 -13.25 -9.43
CA ASP A 347 -23.65 -12.37 -10.53
C ASP A 347 -24.98 -11.65 -10.25
N LYS A 348 -25.59 -11.83 -9.06
CA LYS A 348 -26.86 -11.20 -8.67
C LYS A 348 -26.64 -9.82 -8.04
N TYR A 349 -26.16 -8.88 -8.81
CA TYR A 349 -25.77 -7.55 -8.32
C TYR A 349 -26.95 -6.68 -7.84
N VAL A 350 -28.13 -6.82 -8.45
CA VAL A 350 -29.33 -6.07 -8.03
C VAL A 350 -29.80 -6.55 -6.66
N GLU A 351 -29.94 -7.86 -6.46
CA GLU A 351 -30.32 -8.44 -5.16
C GLU A 351 -29.29 -8.07 -4.07
N PHE A 352 -28.00 -8.04 -4.43
CA PHE A 352 -26.93 -7.64 -3.51
C PHE A 352 -27.06 -6.16 -3.09
N TYR A 353 -27.31 -5.26 -4.04
CA TYR A 353 -27.53 -3.85 -3.78
C TYR A 353 -28.77 -3.63 -2.90
N ASP A 354 -29.90 -4.25 -3.27
CA ASP A 354 -31.15 -4.15 -2.52
C ASP A 354 -30.98 -4.62 -1.08
N LYS A 355 -30.24 -5.72 -0.87
CA LYS A 355 -29.93 -6.23 0.47
C LYS A 355 -29.13 -5.24 1.31
N LEU A 356 -28.12 -4.57 0.73
CA LEU A 356 -27.27 -3.60 1.45
C LEU A 356 -28.00 -2.28 1.72
N THR A 357 -28.99 -1.93 0.91
CA THR A 357 -29.73 -0.66 1.02
C THR A 357 -31.10 -0.82 1.67
N SER A 358 -31.50 -2.06 2.03
CA SER A 358 -32.81 -2.31 2.67
C SER A 358 -32.88 -1.65 4.06
N PRO A 359 -34.07 -1.17 4.50
CA PRO A 359 -34.23 -0.61 5.84
C PRO A 359 -33.93 -1.61 6.98
N GLU A 360 -33.90 -2.90 6.65
CA GLU A 360 -33.58 -4.01 7.55
C GLU A 360 -32.07 -4.31 7.58
N ALA A 361 -31.30 -3.71 6.71
CA ALA A 361 -29.83 -3.75 6.77
C ALA A 361 -29.40 -2.96 8.01
N MET A 362 -29.47 -3.61 9.19
CA MET A 362 -28.88 -3.06 10.40
C MET A 362 -27.40 -2.74 10.11
N PRO A 363 -26.86 -1.64 10.64
CA PRO A 363 -25.41 -1.40 10.59
C PRO A 363 -24.73 -2.64 11.15
N THR A 364 -24.09 -3.41 10.30
CA THR A 364 -23.23 -4.49 10.74
C THR A 364 -22.20 -3.84 11.65
N ASN A 365 -22.08 -4.33 12.89
CA ASN A 365 -21.10 -3.83 13.85
C ASN A 365 -19.74 -3.75 13.13
N HIS A 366 -19.33 -2.55 12.74
CA HIS A 366 -18.10 -2.29 11.96
C HIS A 366 -16.80 -2.60 12.73
N HIS A 367 -16.92 -3.31 13.86
CA HIS A 367 -15.88 -3.44 14.89
C HIS A 367 -15.46 -4.88 15.21
N SER A 368 -15.80 -5.87 14.39
CA SER A 368 -15.37 -7.25 14.60
C SER A 368 -14.66 -7.79 13.36
N ASP A 369 -13.36 -7.67 13.34
CA ASP A 369 -12.46 -8.50 12.53
C ASP A 369 -11.85 -9.61 13.39
#